data_1efb351cb82fcb57d088ea9e1c1b68ef
#
_entry.id   1efb351cb82fcb57d088ea9e1c1b68ef
#
_cell.length_a   1.000
_cell.length_b   1.000
_cell.length_c   1.000
_cell.angle_alpha   90.00
_cell.angle_beta   90.00
_cell.angle_gamma   90.00
#
_symmetry.space_group_name_H-M   'P 1'
#
loop_
_entity.id
_entity.type
_entity.pdbx_description
1 polymer ?
#
loop_
_entity_poly.entity_id
_entity_poly.type
_entity_poly.pdbx_seq_one_letter_code
_entity_poly.pdbx_strand_id
1 'polypeptide(L)'
;MSSRTRTRPVKTAAGVHTVRIPRQRGRRGAQPFLVVVPEHPSLTREALGFVGRGLWSVRHALAPTGIAVLALAVTALLHVIAWWSGLLLAPLAAAPAVWLWIVQRRRPARSSTLVWRIALTVLATFASAWAALAAGFGPLAGPLALLWLLTLIAAQTAWLIVRRTH
;
A
#
# COMPACT_ATOMS: atom_id res chain seq x y z
N MET A 1 -12.46 -29.75 -55.90
CA MET A 1 -12.09 -28.55 -55.11
C MET A 1 -12.24 -28.89 -53.63
N SER A 2 -11.13 -29.16 -52.95
CA SER A 2 -11.12 -29.62 -51.55
C SER A 2 -10.85 -28.40 -50.65
N SER A 3 -11.88 -27.90 -49.92
CA SER A 3 -11.74 -26.85 -48.97
C SER A 3 -11.16 -27.39 -47.65
N ARG A 4 -9.88 -27.14 -47.43
CA ARG A 4 -9.20 -27.40 -46.16
C ARG A 4 -9.71 -26.39 -45.13
N THR A 5 -10.64 -26.81 -44.27
CA THR A 5 -11.04 -26.04 -43.08
C THR A 5 -9.87 -25.97 -42.10
N ARG A 6 -9.22 -24.83 -42.06
CA ARG A 6 -8.12 -24.54 -41.12
C ARG A 6 -8.71 -24.34 -39.74
N THR A 7 -8.67 -25.36 -38.87
CA THR A 7 -9.03 -25.24 -37.47
C THR A 7 -8.04 -24.31 -36.75
N ARG A 8 -8.53 -23.15 -36.37
CA ARG A 8 -7.78 -22.16 -35.56
C ARG A 8 -7.52 -22.73 -34.17
N PRO A 9 -6.27 -22.78 -33.66
CA PRO A 9 -6.02 -23.24 -32.30
C PRO A 9 -6.66 -22.27 -31.32
N VAL A 10 -7.57 -22.78 -30.49
CA VAL A 10 -8.16 -22.04 -29.37
C VAL A 10 -7.09 -21.89 -28.30
N LYS A 11 -6.67 -20.65 -27.96
CA LYS A 11 -5.79 -20.37 -26.83
C LYS A 11 -6.53 -20.75 -25.55
N THR A 12 -6.15 -21.86 -24.93
CA THR A 12 -6.61 -22.25 -23.60
C THR A 12 -6.04 -21.28 -22.57
N ALA A 13 -6.91 -20.58 -21.82
CA ALA A 13 -6.51 -19.80 -20.68
C ALA A 13 -5.94 -20.73 -19.59
N ALA A 14 -4.87 -20.31 -18.92
CA ALA A 14 -4.24 -21.09 -17.85
C ALA A 14 -5.26 -21.38 -16.74
N GLY A 15 -5.44 -22.66 -16.37
CA GLY A 15 -6.38 -23.10 -15.32
C GLY A 15 -7.68 -23.74 -15.84
N VAL A 16 -7.80 -24.02 -17.13
CA VAL A 16 -8.97 -24.71 -17.69
C VAL A 16 -8.58 -26.13 -18.13
N HIS A 17 -9.02 -27.12 -17.39
CA HIS A 17 -8.92 -28.53 -17.83
C HIS A 17 -9.99 -28.83 -18.86
N THR A 18 -9.60 -29.07 -20.10
CA THR A 18 -10.49 -29.51 -21.16
C THR A 18 -10.51 -31.06 -21.21
N VAL A 19 -11.59 -31.65 -20.79
CA VAL A 19 -11.81 -33.09 -20.95
C VAL A 19 -12.41 -33.37 -22.33
N ARG A 20 -11.64 -34.02 -23.20
CA ARG A 20 -12.11 -34.44 -24.53
C ARG A 20 -12.85 -35.76 -24.40
N ILE A 21 -14.18 -35.72 -24.49
CA ILE A 21 -15.00 -36.93 -24.48
C ILE A 21 -14.89 -37.59 -25.86
N PRO A 22 -14.46 -38.89 -25.97
CA PRO A 22 -14.35 -39.55 -27.25
C PRO A 22 -15.74 -39.71 -27.92
N ARG A 23 -15.80 -39.44 -29.23
CA ARG A 23 -17.02 -39.55 -30.03
C ARG A 23 -17.59 -40.98 -29.94
N GLN A 24 -18.80 -41.11 -29.49
CA GLN A 24 -19.55 -42.37 -29.67
C GLN A 24 -19.84 -42.55 -31.17
N ARG A 25 -19.35 -43.68 -31.72
CA ARG A 25 -19.62 -44.11 -33.10
C ARG A 25 -21.13 -44.38 -33.24
N GLY A 26 -21.87 -43.50 -33.95
CA GLY A 26 -23.23 -43.87 -34.31
C GLY A 26 -24.23 -42.72 -34.55
N ARG A 27 -23.97 -41.48 -34.24
CA ARG A 27 -24.90 -40.36 -34.56
C ARG A 27 -24.24 -39.30 -35.44
N ARG A 28 -24.65 -39.30 -36.72
CA ARG A 28 -24.34 -38.23 -37.65
C ARG A 28 -25.01 -36.93 -37.12
N GLY A 29 -24.22 -35.98 -36.61
CA GLY A 29 -24.71 -34.64 -36.29
C GLY A 29 -24.53 -34.14 -34.85
N ALA A 30 -23.96 -34.94 -33.92
CA ALA A 30 -23.67 -34.38 -32.58
C ALA A 30 -22.44 -33.48 -32.62
N GLN A 31 -22.64 -32.19 -32.47
CA GLN A 31 -21.54 -31.24 -32.25
C GLN A 31 -20.85 -31.61 -30.92
N PRO A 32 -19.50 -31.63 -30.87
CA PRO A 32 -18.79 -31.86 -29.62
C PRO A 32 -19.05 -30.66 -28.71
N PHE A 33 -19.76 -30.87 -27.60
CA PHE A 33 -19.86 -29.83 -26.59
C PHE A 33 -18.67 -29.92 -25.65
N LEU A 34 -18.09 -28.77 -25.38
CA LEU A 34 -17.00 -28.57 -24.43
C LEU A 34 -17.63 -28.32 -23.07
N VAL A 35 -17.50 -29.26 -22.14
CA VAL A 35 -17.83 -29.00 -20.74
C VAL A 35 -16.62 -28.31 -20.10
N VAL A 36 -16.72 -27.04 -19.88
CA VAL A 36 -15.74 -26.27 -19.10
C VAL A 36 -16.10 -26.46 -17.63
N VAL A 37 -15.35 -27.31 -16.93
CA VAL A 37 -15.46 -27.44 -15.47
C VAL A 37 -14.62 -26.32 -14.86
N PRO A 38 -15.24 -25.28 -14.25
CA PRO A 38 -14.46 -24.26 -13.55
C PRO A 38 -13.82 -24.91 -12.33
N GLU A 39 -12.49 -24.86 -12.24
CA GLU A 39 -11.80 -25.18 -10.99
C GLU A 39 -12.26 -24.18 -9.94
N HIS A 40 -12.80 -24.68 -8.82
CA HIS A 40 -13.15 -23.84 -7.69
C HIS A 40 -11.87 -23.16 -7.16
N PRO A 41 -11.76 -21.83 -7.26
CA PRO A 41 -10.63 -21.13 -6.68
C PRO A 41 -10.59 -21.41 -5.18
N SER A 42 -9.40 -21.69 -4.64
CA SER A 42 -9.25 -21.91 -3.20
C SER A 42 -9.80 -20.68 -2.46
N LEU A 43 -10.60 -20.88 -1.40
CA LEU A 43 -11.19 -19.80 -0.58
C LEU A 43 -10.15 -18.76 -0.14
N THR A 44 -8.93 -19.21 0.13
CA THR A 44 -7.80 -18.33 0.46
C THR A 44 -7.43 -17.39 -0.68
N ARG A 45 -7.43 -17.87 -1.92
CA ARG A 45 -7.10 -17.05 -3.09
C ARG A 45 -8.20 -16.03 -3.40
N GLU A 46 -9.45 -16.42 -3.20
CA GLU A 46 -10.60 -15.55 -3.36
C GLU A 46 -10.64 -14.47 -2.28
N ALA A 47 -10.42 -14.84 -1.01
CA ALA A 47 -10.30 -13.90 0.11
C ALA A 47 -9.14 -12.91 -0.08
N LEU A 48 -7.95 -13.38 -0.49
CA LEU A 48 -6.81 -12.52 -0.79
C LEU A 48 -7.12 -11.56 -1.96
N GLY A 49 -7.79 -12.04 -2.99
CA GLY A 49 -8.24 -11.22 -4.12
C GLY A 49 -9.25 -10.15 -3.71
N PHE A 50 -10.18 -10.47 -2.81
CA PHE A 50 -11.13 -9.51 -2.26
C PHE A 50 -10.45 -8.45 -1.41
N VAL A 51 -9.60 -8.87 -0.46
CA VAL A 51 -8.81 -7.96 0.39
C VAL A 51 -7.89 -7.08 -0.45
N GLY A 52 -7.20 -7.65 -1.43
CA GLY A 52 -6.33 -6.90 -2.34
C GLY A 52 -7.08 -5.82 -3.12
N ARG A 53 -8.24 -6.14 -3.68
CA ARG A 53 -9.08 -5.16 -4.38
C ARG A 53 -9.62 -4.10 -3.43
N GLY A 54 -10.04 -4.48 -2.21
CA GLY A 54 -10.48 -3.55 -1.18
C GLY A 54 -9.38 -2.57 -0.79
N LEU A 55 -8.18 -3.05 -0.46
CA LEU A 55 -7.01 -2.22 -0.15
C LEU A 55 -6.62 -1.32 -1.32
N TRP A 56 -6.66 -1.82 -2.55
CA TRP A 56 -6.37 -1.03 -3.73
C TRP A 56 -7.36 0.11 -3.95
N SER A 57 -8.66 -0.11 -3.69
CA SER A 57 -9.69 0.92 -3.82
C SER A 57 -9.56 2.05 -2.78
N VAL A 58 -9.09 1.72 -1.56
CA VAL A 58 -8.89 2.69 -0.47
C VAL A 58 -7.43 3.15 -0.31
N ARG A 59 -6.51 2.73 -1.19
CA ARG A 59 -5.07 3.03 -1.07
C ARG A 59 -4.74 4.51 -0.86
N HIS A 60 -5.48 5.40 -1.54
CA HIS A 60 -5.27 6.85 -1.38
C HIS A 60 -5.79 7.39 -0.05
N ALA A 61 -6.83 6.74 0.53
CA ALA A 61 -7.32 7.11 1.85
C ALA A 61 -6.38 6.62 2.96
N LEU A 62 -5.74 5.48 2.77
CA LEU A 62 -4.84 4.84 3.74
C LEU A 62 -3.35 5.17 3.50
N ALA A 63 -3.05 6.14 2.63
CA ALA A 63 -1.66 6.50 2.33
C ALA A 63 -0.81 6.82 3.59
N PRO A 64 -1.28 7.65 4.56
CA PRO A 64 -0.51 7.91 5.78
C PRO A 64 -0.28 6.64 6.62
N THR A 65 -1.28 5.76 6.71
CA THR A 65 -1.16 4.48 7.42
C THR A 65 -0.12 3.57 6.77
N GLY A 66 -0.12 3.48 5.44
CA GLY A 66 0.89 2.72 4.70
C GLY A 66 2.32 3.24 4.93
N ILE A 67 2.49 4.57 4.90
CA ILE A 67 3.79 5.21 5.19
C ILE A 67 4.21 4.94 6.63
N ALA A 68 3.31 5.03 7.60
CA ALA A 68 3.61 4.79 9.01
C ALA A 68 4.02 3.34 9.29
N VAL A 69 3.35 2.35 8.66
CA VAL A 69 3.72 0.94 8.75
C VAL A 69 5.08 0.69 8.10
N LEU A 70 5.35 1.29 6.94
CA LEU A 70 6.65 1.22 6.28
C LEU A 70 7.75 1.83 7.15
N ALA A 71 7.50 3.00 7.75
CA ALA A 71 8.45 3.65 8.65
C ALA A 71 8.76 2.78 9.88
N LEU A 72 7.74 2.11 10.45
CA LEU A 72 7.93 1.18 11.56
C LEU A 72 8.80 -0.02 11.15
N ALA A 73 8.56 -0.60 9.98
CA ALA A 73 9.36 -1.73 9.48
C ALA A 73 10.82 -1.31 9.20
N VAL A 74 11.01 -0.15 8.55
CA VAL A 74 12.35 0.38 8.24
C VAL A 74 13.12 0.73 9.50
N THR A 75 12.50 1.39 10.49
CA THR A 75 13.17 1.72 11.76
C THR A 75 13.49 0.48 12.57
N ALA A 76 12.63 -0.55 12.57
CA ALA A 76 12.94 -1.84 13.19
C ALA A 76 14.16 -2.51 12.53
N LEU A 77 14.22 -2.50 11.20
CA LEU A 77 15.35 -3.05 10.45
C LEU A 77 16.64 -2.26 10.73
N LEU A 78 16.59 -0.92 10.72
CA LEU A 78 17.73 -0.07 11.05
C LEU A 78 18.23 -0.30 12.47
N HIS A 79 17.31 -0.47 13.44
CA HIS A 79 17.68 -0.77 14.82
C HIS A 79 18.48 -2.07 14.93
N VAL A 80 18.08 -3.12 14.20
CA VAL A 80 18.76 -4.43 14.23
C VAL A 80 20.13 -4.37 13.53
N ILE A 81 20.21 -3.69 12.38
CA ILE A 81 21.43 -3.67 11.56
C ILE A 81 22.42 -2.59 12.03
N ALA A 82 21.92 -1.41 12.39
CA ALA A 82 22.72 -0.22 12.64
C ALA A 82 22.05 0.70 13.66
N TRP A 83 22.02 0.31 14.94
CA TRP A 83 21.41 1.09 16.01
C TRP A 83 21.93 2.55 16.10
N TRP A 84 23.18 2.78 15.71
CA TRP A 84 23.79 4.12 15.64
C TRP A 84 23.17 5.01 14.54
N SER A 85 22.39 4.45 13.62
CA SER A 85 21.67 5.22 12.58
C SER A 85 20.71 6.24 13.17
N GLY A 86 20.20 6.03 14.40
CA GLY A 86 19.41 6.99 15.14
C GLY A 86 20.11 8.33 15.35
N LEU A 87 21.44 8.31 15.59
CA LEU A 87 22.26 9.53 15.72
C LEU A 87 22.34 10.31 14.39
N LEU A 88 22.43 9.59 13.26
CA LEU A 88 22.45 10.23 11.93
C LEU A 88 21.06 10.78 11.54
N LEU A 89 19.99 10.17 12.03
CA LEU A 89 18.62 10.61 11.79
C LEU A 89 18.21 11.77 12.71
N ALA A 90 18.87 11.95 13.87
CA ALA A 90 18.54 12.99 14.83
C ALA A 90 18.54 14.42 14.24
N PRO A 91 19.54 14.85 13.45
CA PRO A 91 19.50 16.19 12.83
C PRO A 91 18.38 16.34 11.79
N LEU A 92 17.92 15.24 11.16
CA LEU A 92 16.77 15.27 10.24
C LEU A 92 15.46 15.62 10.96
N ALA A 93 15.37 15.39 12.27
CA ALA A 93 14.19 15.78 13.05
C ALA A 93 14.00 17.30 13.07
N ALA A 94 15.06 18.10 12.96
CA ALA A 94 14.98 19.57 12.87
C ALA A 94 14.65 20.07 11.45
N ALA A 95 14.82 19.25 10.42
CA ALA A 95 14.67 19.68 9.03
C ALA A 95 13.28 20.30 8.71
N PRO A 96 12.13 19.75 9.18
CA PRO A 96 10.84 20.37 8.93
C PRO A 96 10.71 21.78 9.55
N ALA A 97 11.24 21.99 10.74
CA ALA A 97 11.21 23.28 11.42
C ALA A 97 12.09 24.32 10.69
N VAL A 98 13.29 23.93 10.28
CA VAL A 98 14.18 24.75 9.47
C VAL A 98 13.54 25.12 8.13
N TRP A 99 12.90 24.13 7.48
CA TRP A 99 12.19 24.38 6.23
C TRP A 99 11.03 25.36 6.40
N LEU A 100 10.21 25.22 7.47
CA LEU A 100 9.15 26.18 7.79
C LEU A 100 9.70 27.59 7.98
N TRP A 101 10.80 27.73 8.74
CA TRP A 101 11.44 29.02 9.00
C TRP A 101 11.91 29.68 7.70
N ILE A 102 12.55 28.92 6.78
CA ILE A 102 12.99 29.45 5.49
C ILE A 102 11.79 29.87 4.63
N VAL A 103 10.76 29.02 4.55
CA VAL A 103 9.55 29.30 3.74
C VAL A 103 8.81 30.51 4.30
N GLN A 104 8.71 30.62 5.61
CA GLN A 104 8.03 31.76 6.26
C GLN A 104 8.78 33.08 6.05
N ARG A 105 10.12 33.06 6.03
CA ARG A 105 10.92 34.21 5.67
C ARG A 105 10.76 34.64 4.22
N ARG A 106 10.68 33.69 3.30
CA ARG A 106 10.58 33.99 1.86
C ARG A 106 9.15 34.30 1.40
N ARG A 107 8.16 33.66 2.00
CA ARG A 107 6.74 33.79 1.64
C ARG A 107 5.87 33.77 2.89
N PRO A 108 5.72 34.95 3.57
CA PRO A 108 4.88 35.04 4.74
C PRO A 108 3.43 34.65 4.41
N ALA A 109 2.91 33.67 5.17
CA ALA A 109 1.57 33.17 4.97
C ALA A 109 0.55 33.99 5.76
N ARG A 110 -0.69 34.08 5.25
CA ARG A 110 -1.85 34.58 5.99
C ARG A 110 -2.20 33.63 7.14
N SER A 111 -2.93 34.15 8.15
CA SER A 111 -3.20 33.42 9.40
C SER A 111 -3.71 31.99 9.23
N SER A 112 -4.68 31.74 8.34
CA SER A 112 -5.23 30.39 8.13
C SER A 112 -4.23 29.41 7.52
N THR A 113 -3.45 29.87 6.51
CA THR A 113 -2.42 29.01 5.89
C THR A 113 -1.21 28.83 6.81
N LEU A 114 -0.93 29.79 7.69
CA LEU A 114 0.12 29.68 8.68
C LEU A 114 -0.19 28.58 9.72
N VAL A 115 -1.42 28.52 10.22
CA VAL A 115 -1.84 27.47 11.17
C VAL A 115 -1.63 26.08 10.58
N TRP A 116 -2.04 25.85 9.32
CA TRP A 116 -1.81 24.59 8.63
C TRP A 116 -0.32 24.26 8.43
N ARG A 117 0.47 25.25 8.04
CA ARG A 117 1.93 25.06 7.91
C ARG A 117 2.57 24.67 9.24
N ILE A 118 2.21 25.35 10.33
CA ILE A 118 2.71 25.01 11.67
C ILE A 118 2.27 23.60 12.05
N ALA A 119 0.98 23.27 11.93
CA ALA A 119 0.46 21.96 12.29
C ALA A 119 1.17 20.82 11.54
N LEU A 120 1.34 20.96 10.22
CA LEU A 120 2.03 19.96 9.41
C LEU A 120 3.53 19.88 9.76
N THR A 121 4.18 21.02 10.07
CA THR A 121 5.58 21.02 10.48
C THR A 121 5.76 20.35 11.83
N VAL A 122 4.90 20.63 12.80
CA VAL A 122 4.90 19.97 14.11
C VAL A 122 4.73 18.46 13.93
N LEU A 123 3.75 18.04 13.14
CA LEU A 123 3.52 16.63 12.85
C LEU A 123 4.74 15.96 12.19
N ALA A 124 5.34 16.62 11.20
CA ALA A 124 6.54 16.12 10.52
C ALA A 124 7.75 16.03 11.45
N THR A 125 7.91 17.04 12.35
CA THR A 125 8.98 17.03 13.36
C THR A 125 8.79 15.88 14.35
N PHE A 126 7.57 15.64 14.83
CA PHE A 126 7.29 14.50 15.70
C PHE A 126 7.54 13.17 15.01
N ALA A 127 7.12 13.03 13.75
CA ALA A 127 7.35 11.80 12.98
C ALA A 127 8.84 11.53 12.76
N SER A 128 9.63 12.55 12.40
CA SER A 128 11.07 12.39 12.19
C SER A 128 11.85 12.17 13.50
N ALA A 129 11.46 12.85 14.59
CA ALA A 129 12.02 12.61 15.91
C ALA A 129 11.73 11.17 16.40
N TRP A 130 10.49 10.73 16.22
CA TRP A 130 10.13 9.33 16.51
C TRP A 130 10.98 8.36 15.69
N ALA A 131 11.17 8.58 14.39
CA ALA A 131 11.96 7.70 13.54
C ALA A 131 13.43 7.62 13.99
N ALA A 132 14.02 8.74 14.40
CA ALA A 132 15.39 8.78 14.94
C ALA A 132 15.50 7.97 16.25
N LEU A 133 14.55 8.18 17.19
CA LEU A 133 14.51 7.45 18.45
C LEU A 133 14.22 5.96 18.24
N ALA A 134 13.30 5.63 17.32
CA ALA A 134 12.96 4.25 16.98
C ALA A 134 14.12 3.48 16.36
N ALA A 135 14.93 4.14 15.52
CA ALA A 135 16.13 3.53 14.97
C ALA A 135 17.22 3.30 16.05
N GLY A 136 17.35 4.21 17.03
CA GLY A 136 18.32 4.08 18.11
C GLY A 136 17.90 3.08 19.19
N PHE A 137 16.66 3.17 19.67
CA PHE A 137 16.19 2.43 20.84
C PHE A 137 15.25 1.28 20.52
N GLY A 138 14.81 1.15 19.27
CA GLY A 138 13.78 0.21 18.82
C GLY A 138 12.40 0.85 18.75
N PRO A 139 11.61 0.53 17.71
CA PRO A 139 10.33 1.23 17.44
C PRO A 139 9.24 0.96 18.48
N LEU A 140 9.35 -0.11 19.25
CA LEU A 140 8.38 -0.50 20.30
C LEU A 140 8.92 -0.27 21.72
N ALA A 141 10.09 0.37 21.88
CA ALA A 141 10.69 0.61 23.18
C ALA A 141 9.93 1.69 23.97
N GLY A 142 9.48 1.34 25.17
CA GLY A 142 8.83 2.27 26.11
C GLY A 142 7.67 3.08 25.47
N PRO A 143 7.70 4.43 25.55
CA PRO A 143 6.63 5.28 25.04
C PRO A 143 6.61 5.45 23.52
N LEU A 144 7.61 4.93 22.78
CA LEU A 144 7.72 5.12 21.32
C LEU A 144 6.56 4.49 20.55
N ALA A 145 6.03 3.36 21.03
CA ALA A 145 4.83 2.75 20.44
C ALA A 145 3.61 3.66 20.52
N LEU A 146 3.41 4.33 21.65
CA LEU A 146 2.32 5.29 21.84
C LEU A 146 2.52 6.54 20.98
N LEU A 147 3.74 7.08 20.91
CA LEU A 147 4.08 8.22 20.05
C LEU A 147 3.84 7.90 18.58
N TRP A 148 4.19 6.70 18.13
CA TRP A 148 3.91 6.25 16.78
C TRP A 148 2.39 6.22 16.51
N LEU A 149 1.61 5.63 17.41
CA LEU A 149 0.16 5.54 17.27
C LEU A 149 -0.49 6.92 17.22
N LEU A 150 -0.11 7.83 18.13
CA LEU A 150 -0.63 9.19 18.15
C LEU A 150 -0.27 9.96 16.87
N THR A 151 0.96 9.83 16.39
CA THR A 151 1.41 10.45 15.15
C THR A 151 0.65 9.91 13.95
N LEU A 152 0.40 8.60 13.92
CA LEU A 152 -0.39 7.96 12.88
C LEU A 152 -1.83 8.48 12.87
N ILE A 153 -2.49 8.54 14.04
CA ILE A 153 -3.87 9.05 14.16
C ILE A 153 -3.92 10.51 13.70
N ALA A 154 -2.99 11.35 14.15
CA ALA A 154 -2.91 12.76 13.76
C ALA A 154 -2.68 12.93 12.25
N ALA A 155 -1.78 12.14 11.64
CA ALA A 155 -1.52 12.15 10.21
C ALA A 155 -2.74 11.71 9.41
N GLN A 156 -3.41 10.65 9.84
CA GLN A 156 -4.60 10.11 9.18
C GLN A 156 -5.77 11.09 9.26
N THR A 157 -6.00 11.72 10.42
CA THR A 157 -7.06 12.72 10.59
C THR A 157 -6.79 13.97 9.74
N ALA A 158 -5.57 14.49 9.76
CA ALA A 158 -5.16 15.62 8.92
C ALA A 158 -5.37 15.31 7.43
N TRP A 159 -4.99 14.11 6.98
CA TRP A 159 -5.17 13.66 5.61
C TRP A 159 -6.64 13.61 5.20
N LEU A 160 -7.51 13.05 6.06
CA LEU A 160 -8.94 12.95 5.80
C LEU A 160 -9.63 14.33 5.75
N ILE A 161 -9.19 15.28 6.59
CA ILE A 161 -9.69 16.66 6.56
C ILE A 161 -9.31 17.32 5.24
N VAL A 162 -8.03 17.30 4.87
CA VAL A 162 -7.54 17.89 3.61
C VAL A 162 -8.26 17.30 2.40
N ARG A 163 -8.51 15.98 2.42
CA ARG A 163 -9.18 15.31 1.31
C ARG A 163 -10.68 15.66 1.17
N ARG A 164 -11.34 16.06 2.27
CA ARG A 164 -12.75 16.49 2.25
C ARG A 164 -12.92 17.93 1.78
N THR A 165 -11.86 18.73 1.81
CA THR A 165 -11.89 20.15 1.44
C THR A 165 -11.54 20.39 -0.04
N HIS A 166 -11.15 19.34 -0.74
CA HIS A 166 -10.86 19.30 -2.19
C HIS A 166 -11.83 18.35 -2.90
#